data_a65ef6b36e29cb7d99d57f1792386ee8
#
_entry.id   a65ef6b36e29cb7d99d57f1792386ee8
#
_cell.length_a   1.000
_cell.length_b   1.000
_cell.length_c   1.000
_cell.angle_alpha   90.00
_cell.angle_beta   90.00
_cell.angle_gamma   90.00
#
_symmetry.space_group_name_H-M   'P 1'
#
loop_
_entity.id
_entity.type
_entity.pdbx_description
1 polymer ?
#
loop_
_entity_poly.entity_id
_entity_poly.type
_entity_poly.pdbx_seq_one_letter_code
_entity_poly.pdbx_strand_id
1 'polypeptide(L)'
;MAKSKYEEEFILFSIIAEQKPVGIISYSLDEDDGEYWIVAFMIDQRYQRRGYGREAIESLVIYLIEKYGCKKIMVGHRPENLEAENFYTALGFKDTGERFKGEIVRCLILQ
;
A
#
# COMPACT_ATOMS: atom_id res chain seq x y z
N MET A 1 17.75 2.31 -22.19
CA MET A 1 17.03 1.80 -21.96
C MET A 1 15.92 2.22 -21.23
N ALA A 2 15.03 2.62 -21.83
CA ALA A 2 13.89 3.15 -21.24
C ALA A 2 13.15 2.17 -20.40
N LYS A 3 13.32 0.94 -20.70
CA LYS A 3 12.56 0.01 -20.00
C LYS A 3 12.94 -0.15 -18.59
N SER A 4 14.14 0.13 -18.26
CA SER A 4 14.53 -0.14 -16.89
C SER A 4 13.87 0.80 -15.89
N LYS A 5 13.36 1.92 -16.34
CA LYS A 5 12.76 2.78 -15.36
C LYS A 5 11.48 2.21 -14.79
N TYR A 6 10.83 1.29 -15.48
CA TYR A 6 9.64 0.68 -14.92
C TYR A 6 10.00 -0.25 -13.79
N GLU A 7 11.16 -0.88 -13.89
CA GLU A 7 11.58 -1.79 -12.87
C GLU A 7 11.97 -1.05 -11.62
N GLU A 8 12.49 0.15 -11.78
CA GLU A 8 12.95 0.92 -10.65
C GLU A 8 11.83 1.38 -9.75
N GLU A 9 10.62 1.34 -10.26
CA GLU A 9 9.52 1.89 -9.51
C GLU A 9 8.78 0.88 -8.69
N PHE A 10 9.23 -0.37 -8.71
CA PHE A 10 8.62 -1.41 -7.90
C PHE A 10 9.55 -1.73 -6.75
N ILE A 11 9.16 -1.36 -5.54
CA ILE A 11 9.98 -1.55 -4.34
C ILE A 11 9.25 -2.48 -3.39
N LEU A 12 9.97 -3.49 -2.90
CA LEU A 12 9.41 -4.48 -2.00
C LEU A 12 10.17 -4.45 -0.68
N PHE A 13 9.44 -4.38 0.41
CA PHE A 13 10.02 -4.42 1.75
C PHE A 13 9.52 -5.63 2.51
N SER A 14 10.39 -6.23 3.32
CA SER A 14 9.96 -7.19 4.33
C SER A 14 9.52 -6.41 5.55
N ILE A 15 8.44 -6.86 6.17
CA ILE A 15 7.97 -6.28 7.42
C ILE A 15 8.55 -7.14 8.53
N ILE A 16 9.34 -6.52 9.41
CA ILE A 16 10.02 -7.24 10.48
C ILE A 16 9.37 -6.87 11.81
N ALA A 17 8.99 -7.88 12.58
CA ALA A 17 8.47 -7.68 13.92
C ALA A 17 8.93 -8.86 14.76
N GLU A 18 9.13 -8.63 16.05
CA GLU A 18 9.59 -9.69 16.94
C GLU A 18 10.88 -10.34 16.40
N GLN A 19 11.69 -9.53 15.69
CA GLN A 19 12.97 -9.96 15.11
C GLN A 19 12.79 -11.02 14.03
N LYS A 20 11.62 -11.07 13.39
CA LYS A 20 11.33 -12.04 12.34
C LYS A 20 10.58 -11.37 11.22
N PRO A 21 10.68 -11.90 10.00
CA PRO A 21 9.86 -11.39 8.91
C PRO A 21 8.43 -11.86 9.13
N VAL A 22 7.50 -10.94 9.20
CA VAL A 22 6.10 -11.25 9.45
C VAL A 22 5.22 -10.91 8.26
N GLY A 23 5.76 -10.27 7.24
CA GLY A 23 4.97 -9.94 6.06
C GLY A 23 5.77 -9.19 5.03
N ILE A 24 5.08 -8.74 4.00
CA ILE A 24 5.71 -7.94 2.95
C ILE A 24 4.81 -6.77 2.62
N ILE A 25 5.41 -5.70 2.10
CA ILE A 25 4.66 -4.58 1.57
C ILE A 25 5.46 -4.01 0.42
N SER A 26 4.80 -3.67 -0.68
CA SER A 26 5.48 -3.08 -1.80
C SER A 26 4.69 -1.92 -2.35
N TYR A 27 5.41 -1.02 -3.00
CA TYR A 27 4.77 0.10 -3.66
C TYR A 27 5.39 0.30 -5.04
N SER A 28 4.69 1.04 -5.85
CA SER A 28 5.13 1.34 -7.20
C SER A 28 4.60 2.71 -7.58
N LEU A 29 5.34 3.42 -8.40
CA LEU A 29 4.88 4.67 -8.99
C LEU A 29 4.25 4.32 -10.33
N ASP A 30 2.97 4.67 -10.48
CA ASP A 30 2.27 4.41 -11.72
C ASP A 30 2.53 5.60 -12.64
N GLU A 31 3.16 5.37 -13.77
CA GLU A 31 3.51 6.45 -14.68
C GLU A 31 2.30 7.03 -15.38
N ASP A 32 1.23 6.28 -15.47
CA ASP A 32 0.04 6.79 -16.15
C ASP A 32 -0.66 7.86 -15.34
N ASP A 33 -0.75 7.69 -14.02
CA ASP A 33 -1.45 8.68 -13.19
C ASP A 33 -0.50 9.45 -12.28
N GLY A 34 0.77 9.09 -12.25
CA GLY A 34 1.74 9.77 -11.41
C GLY A 34 1.58 9.54 -9.93
N GLU A 35 0.83 8.51 -9.55
CA GLU A 35 0.53 8.27 -8.14
C GLU A 35 1.27 7.04 -7.63
N TYR A 36 1.50 7.04 -6.32
CA TYR A 36 2.11 5.89 -5.66
C TYR A 36 1.02 4.95 -5.22
N TRP A 37 1.23 3.66 -5.52
CA TRP A 37 0.25 2.61 -5.22
C TRP A 37 0.87 1.56 -4.34
N ILE A 38 0.11 1.06 -3.37
CA ILE A 38 0.49 -0.16 -2.68
C ILE A 38 0.08 -1.30 -3.60
N VAL A 39 1.05 -2.11 -4.03
CA VAL A 39 0.77 -3.17 -5.00
C VAL A 39 0.79 -4.55 -4.38
N ALA A 40 1.43 -4.74 -3.23
CA ALA A 40 1.39 -6.00 -2.52
C ALA A 40 1.49 -5.71 -1.03
N PHE A 41 0.67 -6.37 -0.24
CA PHE A 41 0.68 -6.17 1.18
C PHE A 41 0.09 -7.41 1.83
N MET A 42 0.86 -8.03 2.70
CA MET A 42 0.43 -9.26 3.32
C MET A 42 1.12 -9.43 4.65
N ILE A 43 0.37 -9.83 5.68
CA ILE A 43 0.91 -10.21 6.97
C ILE A 43 0.67 -11.70 7.12
N ASP A 44 1.71 -12.44 7.51
CA ASP A 44 1.61 -13.87 7.76
C ASP A 44 0.47 -14.10 8.75
N GLN A 45 -0.35 -15.11 8.47
CA GLN A 45 -1.53 -15.37 9.24
C GLN A 45 -1.24 -15.51 10.73
N ARG A 46 -0.07 -16.06 11.08
CA ARG A 46 0.31 -16.25 12.47
C ARG A 46 0.51 -14.95 13.23
N TYR A 47 0.73 -13.86 12.50
CA TYR A 47 1.03 -12.58 13.13
C TYR A 47 -0.05 -11.54 12.91
N GLN A 48 -1.18 -11.93 12.34
CA GLN A 48 -2.26 -10.99 12.10
C GLN A 48 -2.95 -10.63 13.41
N ARG A 49 -3.66 -9.50 13.38
CA ARG A 49 -4.41 -8.97 14.51
C ARG A 49 -3.53 -8.52 15.66
N ARG A 50 -2.29 -8.18 15.37
CA ARG A 50 -1.36 -7.65 16.36
C ARG A 50 -0.96 -6.20 16.06
N GLY A 51 -1.57 -5.57 15.05
CA GLY A 51 -1.27 -4.20 14.72
C GLY A 51 -0.11 -4.03 13.76
N TYR A 52 0.51 -5.11 13.31
CA TYR A 52 1.68 -5.00 12.43
C TYR A 52 1.31 -4.43 11.07
N GLY A 53 0.13 -4.74 10.56
CA GLY A 53 -0.30 -4.20 9.27
C GLY A 53 -0.46 -2.69 9.33
N ARG A 54 -1.08 -2.19 10.40
CA ARG A 54 -1.26 -0.75 10.57
C ARG A 54 0.10 -0.06 10.69
N GLU A 55 1.00 -0.64 11.48
CA GLU A 55 2.33 -0.06 11.65
C GLU A 55 3.10 -0.03 10.35
N ALA A 56 2.95 -1.08 9.54
CA ALA A 56 3.65 -1.15 8.27
C ALA A 56 3.16 -0.05 7.33
N ILE A 57 1.84 0.14 7.26
CA ILE A 57 1.29 1.20 6.41
C ILE A 57 1.73 2.56 6.91
N GLU A 58 1.72 2.79 8.23
CA GLU A 58 2.14 4.07 8.78
C GLU A 58 3.61 4.33 8.48
N SER A 59 4.45 3.31 8.58
CA SER A 59 5.86 3.46 8.25
C SER A 59 6.07 3.75 6.78
N LEU A 60 5.30 3.10 5.92
CA LEU A 60 5.40 3.35 4.49
C LEU A 60 4.98 4.78 4.15
N VAL A 61 3.92 5.26 4.81
CA VAL A 61 3.45 6.63 4.59
C VAL A 61 4.57 7.62 4.92
N ILE A 62 5.21 7.46 6.08
CA ILE A 62 6.29 8.35 6.47
C ILE A 62 7.44 8.27 5.48
N TYR A 63 7.79 7.05 5.07
CA TYR A 63 8.87 6.83 4.11
C TYR A 63 8.59 7.56 2.80
N LEU A 64 7.37 7.44 2.28
CA LEU A 64 7.03 8.04 0.99
C LEU A 64 6.98 9.56 1.08
N ILE A 65 6.52 10.10 2.21
CA ILE A 65 6.52 11.54 2.40
C ILE A 65 7.95 12.06 2.42
N GLU A 66 8.82 11.41 3.19
CA GLU A 66 10.19 11.89 3.35
C GLU A 66 11.00 11.72 2.09
N LYS A 67 10.79 10.63 1.36
CA LYS A 67 11.61 10.36 0.20
C LYS A 67 11.14 11.10 -1.05
N TYR A 68 9.83 11.20 -1.23
CA TYR A 68 9.28 11.73 -2.47
C TYR A 68 8.39 12.96 -2.30
N GLY A 69 8.11 13.36 -1.08
CA GLY A 69 7.13 14.43 -0.85
C GLY A 69 5.74 14.01 -1.27
N CYS A 70 5.44 12.74 -1.11
CA CYS A 70 4.20 12.15 -1.61
C CYS A 70 3.00 12.78 -0.91
N LYS A 71 1.95 13.06 -1.68
CA LYS A 71 0.78 13.72 -1.13
C LYS A 71 -0.42 12.80 -0.99
N LYS A 72 -0.37 11.64 -1.62
CA LYS A 72 -1.42 10.64 -1.44
C LYS A 72 -0.92 9.28 -1.87
N ILE A 73 -1.58 8.25 -1.38
CA ILE A 73 -1.26 6.88 -1.69
C ILE A 73 -2.54 6.19 -2.14
N MET A 74 -2.43 5.37 -3.18
CA MET A 74 -3.56 4.64 -3.74
C MET A 74 -3.45 3.16 -3.38
N VAL A 75 -4.59 2.49 -3.29
CA VAL A 75 -4.62 1.05 -3.11
C VAL A 75 -5.89 0.52 -3.75
N GLY A 76 -5.84 -0.72 -4.22
CA GLY A 76 -7.02 -1.38 -4.77
C GLY A 76 -7.34 -2.62 -3.96
N HIS A 77 -8.61 -2.99 -3.90
CA HIS A 77 -8.99 -4.26 -3.31
C HIS A 77 -10.28 -4.74 -3.97
N ARG A 78 -10.50 -6.04 -3.91
CA ARG A 78 -11.70 -6.60 -4.51
C ARG A 78 -12.91 -6.24 -3.67
N PRO A 79 -14.07 -6.02 -4.30
CA PRO A 79 -15.27 -5.61 -3.56
C PRO A 79 -15.70 -6.62 -2.51
N GLU A 80 -15.47 -7.91 -2.76
CA GLU A 80 -15.86 -8.95 -1.83
C GLU A 80 -14.89 -9.12 -0.67
N ASN A 81 -13.73 -8.48 -0.73
CA ASN A 81 -12.74 -8.59 0.35
C ASN A 81 -13.09 -7.58 1.44
N LEU A 82 -14.01 -7.98 2.31
CA LEU A 82 -14.49 -7.07 3.36
C LEU A 82 -13.44 -6.79 4.41
N GLU A 83 -12.52 -7.71 4.61
CA GLU A 83 -11.45 -7.51 5.57
C GLU A 83 -10.55 -6.37 5.10
N ALA A 84 -10.18 -6.36 3.82
CA ALA A 84 -9.36 -5.28 3.27
C ALA A 84 -10.12 -3.96 3.32
N GLU A 85 -11.40 -4.00 2.98
CA GLU A 85 -12.21 -2.79 3.00
C GLU A 85 -12.22 -2.17 4.39
N ASN A 86 -12.46 -2.98 5.41
CA ASN A 86 -12.51 -2.49 6.78
C ASN A 86 -11.15 -1.98 7.22
N PHE A 87 -10.08 -2.68 6.85
CA PHE A 87 -8.73 -2.31 7.23
C PHE A 87 -8.35 -0.95 6.64
N TYR A 88 -8.55 -0.79 5.33
CA TYR A 88 -8.16 0.47 4.69
C TYR A 88 -9.07 1.62 5.10
N THR A 89 -10.36 1.35 5.30
CA THR A 89 -11.26 2.39 5.76
C THR A 89 -10.85 2.88 7.15
N ALA A 90 -10.46 1.97 8.03
CA ALA A 90 -10.05 2.34 9.39
C ALA A 90 -8.80 3.20 9.37
N LEU A 91 -7.94 3.04 8.36
CA LEU A 91 -6.72 3.83 8.24
C LEU A 91 -6.94 5.17 7.54
N GLY A 92 -8.16 5.42 7.04
CA GLY A 92 -8.46 6.69 6.41
C GLY A 92 -8.46 6.67 4.91
N PHE A 93 -8.26 5.50 4.28
CA PHE A 93 -8.34 5.40 2.83
C PHE A 93 -9.80 5.48 2.41
N LYS A 94 -10.11 6.37 1.48
CA LYS A 94 -11.48 6.59 1.05
C LYS A 94 -11.69 6.09 -0.37
N ASP A 95 -12.90 5.59 -0.62
CA ASP A 95 -13.28 5.13 -1.95
C ASP A 95 -13.27 6.32 -2.90
N THR A 96 -12.51 6.23 -3.98
CA THR A 96 -12.41 7.33 -4.93
C THR A 96 -13.57 7.36 -5.92
N GLY A 97 -14.34 6.29 -5.96
CA GLY A 97 -15.39 6.15 -6.98
C GLY A 97 -14.88 5.46 -8.23
N GLU A 98 -13.56 5.30 -8.36
CA GLU A 98 -12.99 4.64 -9.53
C GLU A 98 -12.90 3.15 -9.32
N ARG A 99 -12.91 2.44 -10.43
CA ARG A 99 -12.73 0.99 -10.40
C ARG A 99 -11.68 0.62 -11.44
N PHE A 100 -10.77 -0.26 -11.05
CA PHE A 100 -9.70 -0.67 -11.94
C PHE A 100 -9.62 -2.18 -11.93
N LYS A 101 -9.87 -2.81 -13.08
CA LYS A 101 -9.86 -4.26 -13.24
C LYS A 101 -10.74 -4.95 -12.20
N GLY A 102 -11.87 -4.34 -11.91
CA GLY A 102 -12.82 -4.91 -10.97
C GLY A 102 -12.55 -4.61 -9.52
N GLU A 103 -11.51 -3.85 -9.22
CA GLU A 103 -11.17 -3.51 -7.83
C GLU A 103 -11.65 -2.13 -7.48
N ILE A 104 -12.00 -1.96 -6.22
CA ILE A 104 -12.34 -0.64 -5.67
C ILE A 104 -11.02 0.08 -5.44
N VAL A 105 -10.93 1.31 -5.93
CA VAL A 105 -9.73 2.13 -5.78
C VAL A 105 -9.94 3.07 -4.60
N ARG A 106 -9.04 3.03 -3.63
CA ARG A 106 -9.09 3.88 -2.46
C ARG A 106 -7.86 4.75 -2.39
N CYS A 107 -8.00 5.88 -1.72
CA CYS A 107 -6.94 6.88 -1.65
C CYS A 107 -6.81 7.40 -0.23
N LEU A 108 -5.57 7.52 0.23
CA LEU A 108 -5.25 8.16 1.50
C LEU A 108 -4.54 9.48 1.20
N ILE A 109 -5.11 10.57 1.68
CA ILE A 109 -4.50 11.88 1.49
C ILE A 109 -3.54 12.12 2.65
N LEU A 110 -2.28 12.43 2.33
CA LEU A 110 -1.23 12.52 3.33
C LEU A 110 -0.98 13.93 3.85
N GLN A 111 -1.43 14.92 3.10
CA GLN A 111 -1.18 16.29 3.51
C GLN A 111 -2.45 17.09 3.49
#